data_6019034fb8d6b60dd5cb4a9469a7c06b
#
_entry.id   6019034fb8d6b60dd5cb4a9469a7c06b
#
_cell.length_a   1.000
_cell.length_b   1.000
_cell.length_c   1.000
_cell.angle_alpha   90.00
_cell.angle_beta   90.00
_cell.angle_gamma   90.00
#
_symmetry.space_group_name_H-M   'P 1'
#
loop_
_entity.id
_entity.type
_entity.pdbx_description
1 polymer ?
#
loop_
_entity_poly.entity_id
_entity_poly.type
_entity_poly.pdbx_seq_one_letter_code
_entity_poly.pdbx_strand_id
1 'polypeptide(L)'
;EKFCLAHLLNSPGNFTASKLAWVKENEPDIYEQIDKIMLPGDYIAMKLSGEVCTTIEGLSEGMFWDFRNNRPADFLMQYYGIDPSLIADIQPTFAEQGRLTGTAARELGLQEGTPITYRAGDQPNNALSLNVFNPGEIASTAGTSGVVYGVNGEINYDPQSRVNTFAHVNHTAADPRLGVLLCINGTGILNSWIRRNVAPEGISYAEMNRFASSVPIGSAGISILPFGNGAERMLDNRATGCGIHGVDFNRHDKSHLIRAAQEGIVFSFKYGIDIMEEMGIPVKKIHAGHANMFLSSVFRETLAGTTEATIELYDTDGSVGAAKGAGMGAGIYKNHEEAFATLDKLTVVEPDAGKQQEYTDAYARWKQCLTQSMQTETENK
;
A
#
# COMPACT_ATOMS: atom_id res chain seq x y z
N GLU A 1 4.02 -2.08 23.51
CA GLU A 1 4.12 -2.34 22.07
C GLU A 1 3.65 -3.76 21.74
N LYS A 2 4.25 -4.85 22.27
CA LYS A 2 3.88 -6.25 21.97
C LYS A 2 2.39 -6.55 22.17
N PHE A 3 1.77 -5.97 23.20
CA PHE A 3 0.34 -6.14 23.45
C PHE A 3 -0.49 -5.49 22.34
N CYS A 4 -0.15 -4.26 21.94
CA CYS A 4 -0.83 -3.55 20.84
C CYS A 4 -0.67 -4.32 19.52
N LEU A 5 0.53 -4.79 19.20
CA LEU A 5 0.76 -5.60 18.00
C LEU A 5 -0.12 -6.86 17.96
N ALA A 6 -0.30 -7.55 19.10
CA ALA A 6 -1.13 -8.75 19.16
C ALA A 6 -2.64 -8.50 19.03
N HIS A 7 -3.10 -7.29 19.32
CA HIS A 7 -4.53 -6.94 19.33
C HIS A 7 -4.93 -6.02 18.17
N LEU A 8 -4.09 -5.03 17.86
CA LEU A 8 -4.35 -4.03 16.81
C LEU A 8 -3.63 -4.36 15.49
N LEU A 9 -2.75 -5.37 15.50
CA LEU A 9 -1.85 -5.79 14.41
C LEU A 9 -0.83 -4.72 14.02
N ASN A 10 -0.80 -3.59 14.73
CA ASN A 10 0.12 -2.47 14.53
C ASN A 10 0.53 -1.86 15.88
N SER A 11 1.62 -1.08 15.86
CA SER A 11 1.90 -0.10 16.90
C SER A 11 0.96 1.10 16.73
N PRO A 12 0.32 1.61 17.80
CA PRO A 12 -0.66 2.70 17.70
C PRO A 12 -0.05 4.06 17.37
N GLY A 13 1.26 4.19 17.38
CA GLY A 13 1.95 5.45 17.09
C GLY A 13 1.63 5.98 15.69
N ASN A 14 1.39 7.30 15.60
CA ASN A 14 1.10 8.02 14.37
C ASN A 14 -0.27 7.73 13.70
N PHE A 15 -1.16 6.99 14.36
CA PHE A 15 -2.53 6.73 13.90
C PHE A 15 -3.56 7.58 14.64
N THR A 16 -4.84 7.48 14.26
CA THR A 16 -5.93 8.32 14.78
C THR A 16 -6.05 8.25 16.30
N ALA A 17 -5.93 7.07 16.89
CA ALA A 17 -6.03 6.91 18.35
C ALA A 17 -4.96 7.73 19.11
N SER A 18 -3.71 7.71 18.67
CA SER A 18 -2.64 8.48 19.30
C SER A 18 -2.74 9.97 19.01
N LYS A 19 -3.25 10.37 17.83
CA LYS A 19 -3.52 11.78 17.51
C LYS A 19 -4.66 12.33 18.38
N LEU A 20 -5.70 11.55 18.63
CA LEU A 20 -6.79 11.93 19.52
C LEU A 20 -6.30 12.06 20.97
N ALA A 21 -5.43 11.15 21.41
CA ALA A 21 -4.80 11.28 22.74
C ALA A 21 -4.00 12.59 22.85
N TRP A 22 -3.27 12.94 21.79
CA TRP A 22 -2.56 14.22 21.72
C TRP A 22 -3.51 15.43 21.82
N VAL A 23 -4.64 15.41 21.10
CA VAL A 23 -5.67 16.47 21.18
C VAL A 23 -6.21 16.57 22.60
N LYS A 24 -6.51 15.44 23.23
CA LYS A 24 -6.98 15.41 24.62
C LYS A 24 -6.00 16.05 25.60
N GLU A 25 -4.70 15.78 25.43
CA GLU A 25 -3.65 16.29 26.33
C GLU A 25 -3.31 17.76 26.08
N ASN A 26 -3.33 18.22 24.82
CA ASN A 26 -2.82 19.53 24.43
C ASN A 26 -3.92 20.54 24.10
N GLU A 27 -5.13 20.07 23.75
CA GLU A 27 -6.28 20.89 23.37
C GLU A 27 -7.57 20.38 24.05
N PRO A 28 -7.61 20.32 25.41
CA PRO A 28 -8.71 19.71 26.16
C PRO A 28 -10.07 20.37 25.89
N ASP A 29 -10.10 21.69 25.70
CA ASP A 29 -11.35 22.42 25.40
C ASP A 29 -11.95 22.00 24.04
N ILE A 30 -11.11 21.59 23.08
CA ILE A 30 -11.56 21.01 21.81
C ILE A 30 -12.01 19.58 22.02
N TYR A 31 -11.23 18.79 22.78
CA TYR A 31 -11.58 17.38 23.05
C TYR A 31 -12.95 17.24 23.72
N GLU A 32 -13.28 18.10 24.68
CA GLU A 32 -14.58 18.08 25.39
C GLU A 32 -15.78 18.36 24.47
N GLN A 33 -15.57 18.96 23.30
CA GLN A 33 -16.62 19.25 22.32
C GLN A 33 -16.76 18.15 21.26
N ILE A 34 -15.92 17.11 21.26
CA ILE A 34 -15.99 16.02 20.29
C ILE A 34 -17.20 15.14 20.63
N ASP A 35 -18.12 15.01 19.69
CA ASP A 35 -19.23 14.07 19.77
C ASP A 35 -18.85 12.69 19.22
N LYS A 36 -18.21 12.65 18.03
CA LYS A 36 -17.80 11.40 17.37
C LYS A 36 -16.46 11.52 16.69
N ILE A 37 -15.74 10.39 16.61
CA ILE A 37 -14.50 10.24 15.87
C ILE A 37 -14.84 9.67 14.49
N MET A 38 -14.29 10.26 13.44
CA MET A 38 -14.50 9.84 12.06
C MET A 38 -13.22 9.89 11.27
N LEU A 39 -13.01 8.91 10.41
CA LEU A 39 -12.06 9.05 9.30
C LEU A 39 -12.66 9.93 8.19
N PRO A 40 -11.84 10.45 7.26
CA PRO A 40 -12.34 11.32 6.19
C PRO A 40 -13.51 10.73 5.40
N GLY A 41 -13.47 9.41 5.11
CA GLY A 41 -14.57 8.71 4.41
C GLY A 41 -15.86 8.69 5.21
N ASP A 42 -15.79 8.50 6.52
CA ASP A 42 -16.95 8.55 7.41
C ASP A 42 -17.56 9.95 7.45
N TYR A 43 -16.71 10.96 7.58
CA TYR A 43 -17.14 12.36 7.60
C TYR A 43 -17.85 12.78 6.30
N ILE A 44 -17.29 12.41 5.15
CA ILE A 44 -17.92 12.72 3.84
C ILE A 44 -19.26 11.99 3.72
N ALA A 45 -19.35 10.71 4.10
CA ALA A 45 -20.61 9.97 4.07
C ALA A 45 -21.65 10.58 5.00
N MET A 46 -21.25 11.02 6.22
CA MET A 46 -22.12 11.77 7.11
C MET A 46 -22.62 13.08 6.49
N LYS A 47 -21.75 13.85 5.85
CA LYS A 47 -22.16 15.11 5.17
C LYS A 47 -23.14 14.85 4.04
N LEU A 48 -23.06 13.71 3.39
CA LEU A 48 -23.96 13.32 2.29
C LEU A 48 -25.31 12.79 2.80
N SER A 49 -25.32 12.03 3.90
CA SER A 49 -26.50 11.29 4.38
C SER A 49 -27.12 11.86 5.66
N GLY A 50 -26.33 12.53 6.49
CA GLY A 50 -26.70 12.86 7.88
C GLY A 50 -26.48 11.69 8.86
N GLU A 51 -26.17 10.48 8.37
CA GLU A 51 -25.96 9.31 9.21
C GLU A 51 -24.52 9.27 9.75
N VAL A 52 -24.39 8.96 11.07
CA VAL A 52 -23.13 8.91 11.78
C VAL A 52 -22.74 7.45 12.01
N CYS A 53 -21.93 6.90 11.15
CA CYS A 53 -21.48 5.51 11.27
C CYS A 53 -20.04 5.34 10.73
N THR A 54 -19.43 4.21 11.09
CA THR A 54 -18.09 3.80 10.66
C THR A 54 -18.09 2.32 10.27
N THR A 55 -16.94 1.77 9.90
CA THR A 55 -16.76 0.36 9.55
C THR A 55 -15.64 -0.26 10.38
N ILE A 56 -15.57 -1.61 10.44
CA ILE A 56 -14.42 -2.31 11.05
C ILE A 56 -13.12 -1.91 10.37
N GLU A 57 -13.14 -1.76 9.06
CA GLU A 57 -11.99 -1.33 8.28
C GLU A 57 -11.52 0.05 8.72
N GLY A 58 -12.41 1.06 8.79
CA GLY A 58 -12.09 2.39 9.29
C GLY A 58 -11.57 2.38 10.73
N LEU A 59 -12.19 1.60 11.62
CA LEU A 59 -11.70 1.45 12.99
C LEU A 59 -10.32 0.82 13.06
N SER A 60 -10.02 -0.16 12.19
CA SER A 60 -8.70 -0.79 12.15
C SER A 60 -7.62 0.18 11.69
N GLU A 61 -7.88 1.02 10.70
CA GLU A 61 -6.97 2.09 10.26
C GLU A 61 -6.78 3.15 11.35
N GLY A 62 -7.82 3.43 12.12
CA GLY A 62 -7.77 4.35 13.27
C GLY A 62 -7.07 3.79 14.51
N MET A 63 -6.73 2.51 14.54
CA MET A 63 -6.26 1.75 15.73
C MET A 63 -7.33 1.64 16.82
N PHE A 64 -8.59 1.59 16.47
CA PHE A 64 -9.72 1.42 17.39
C PHE A 64 -10.37 0.03 17.32
N TRP A 65 -9.80 -0.94 16.57
CA TRP A 65 -10.32 -2.30 16.44
C TRP A 65 -9.38 -3.33 17.06
N ASP A 66 -9.92 -4.16 17.95
CA ASP A 66 -9.22 -5.30 18.56
C ASP A 66 -9.55 -6.58 17.78
N PHE A 67 -8.65 -6.97 16.90
CA PHE A 67 -8.80 -8.16 16.05
C PHE A 67 -8.88 -9.46 16.84
N ARG A 68 -8.19 -9.53 17.98
CA ARG A 68 -8.17 -10.74 18.80
C ARG A 68 -9.52 -11.00 19.48
N ASN A 69 -10.20 -9.93 19.90
CA ASN A 69 -11.49 -10.02 20.59
C ASN A 69 -12.68 -9.64 19.67
N ASN A 70 -12.42 -9.25 18.43
CA ASN A 70 -13.38 -8.83 17.42
C ASN A 70 -14.38 -7.78 17.96
N ARG A 71 -13.85 -6.68 18.49
CA ARG A 71 -14.60 -5.55 19.06
C ARG A 71 -13.78 -4.27 19.07
N PRO A 72 -14.37 -3.09 19.35
CA PRO A 72 -13.62 -1.89 19.61
C PRO A 72 -12.48 -2.09 20.63
N ALA A 73 -11.37 -1.40 20.43
CA ALA A 73 -10.17 -1.55 21.25
C ALA A 73 -10.29 -0.82 22.62
N ASP A 74 -11.21 -1.29 23.47
CA ASP A 74 -11.51 -0.71 24.79
C ASP A 74 -10.25 -0.52 25.64
N PHE A 75 -9.31 -1.46 25.57
CA PHE A 75 -8.05 -1.38 26.31
C PHE A 75 -7.21 -0.16 25.93
N LEU A 76 -7.18 0.21 24.63
CA LEU A 76 -6.42 1.36 24.15
C LEU A 76 -7.15 2.66 24.50
N MET A 77 -8.47 2.68 24.33
CA MET A 77 -9.29 3.82 24.74
C MET A 77 -9.18 4.06 26.24
N GLN A 78 -9.23 3.02 27.05
CA GLN A 78 -9.03 3.13 28.50
C GLN A 78 -7.62 3.65 28.85
N TYR A 79 -6.58 3.16 28.15
CA TYR A 79 -5.21 3.62 28.37
C TYR A 79 -5.02 5.12 28.09
N TYR A 80 -5.62 5.63 27.01
CA TYR A 80 -5.61 7.05 26.68
C TYR A 80 -6.70 7.85 27.39
N GLY A 81 -7.59 7.19 28.14
CA GLY A 81 -8.76 7.82 28.78
C GLY A 81 -9.73 8.42 27.76
N ILE A 82 -9.85 7.80 26.58
CA ILE A 82 -10.81 8.16 25.53
C ILE A 82 -12.15 7.55 25.88
N ASP A 83 -13.23 8.33 25.78
CA ASP A 83 -14.59 7.83 25.99
C ASP A 83 -15.02 6.89 24.84
N PRO A 84 -15.39 5.62 25.10
CA PRO A 84 -15.89 4.71 24.09
C PRO A 84 -17.12 5.20 23.32
N SER A 85 -17.91 6.10 23.89
CA SER A 85 -19.05 6.71 23.22
C SER A 85 -18.68 7.56 21.99
N LEU A 86 -17.41 7.95 21.87
CA LEU A 86 -16.89 8.66 20.69
C LEU A 86 -16.80 7.77 19.43
N ILE A 87 -16.86 6.45 19.56
CA ILE A 87 -16.94 5.55 18.42
C ILE A 87 -18.36 5.61 17.84
N ALA A 88 -18.44 5.82 16.53
CA ALA A 88 -19.72 5.80 15.79
C ALA A 88 -20.25 4.37 15.62
N ASP A 89 -21.53 4.22 15.26
CA ASP A 89 -22.16 2.93 15.01
C ASP A 89 -21.46 2.19 13.87
N ILE A 90 -21.16 0.90 14.09
CA ILE A 90 -20.40 0.09 13.14
C ILE A 90 -21.35 -0.52 12.11
N GLN A 91 -21.09 -0.27 10.84
CA GLN A 91 -21.81 -0.85 9.71
C GLN A 91 -20.89 -1.76 8.88
N PRO A 92 -21.43 -2.76 8.17
CA PRO A 92 -20.64 -3.53 7.22
C PRO A 92 -20.10 -2.65 6.08
N THR A 93 -18.92 -2.99 5.58
CA THR A 93 -18.27 -2.23 4.49
C THR A 93 -19.13 -2.20 3.22
N PHE A 94 -19.75 -3.33 2.85
CA PHE A 94 -20.66 -3.46 1.71
C PHE A 94 -22.11 -3.56 2.21
N ALA A 95 -22.70 -2.43 2.61
CA ALA A 95 -24.10 -2.34 3.05
C ALA A 95 -24.60 -0.90 2.89
N GLU A 96 -25.93 -0.72 2.95
CA GLU A 96 -26.49 0.62 3.04
C GLU A 96 -26.07 1.30 4.36
N GLN A 97 -25.36 2.39 4.25
CA GLN A 97 -24.77 3.16 5.35
C GLN A 97 -25.38 4.55 5.47
N GLY A 98 -26.44 4.81 4.74
CA GLY A 98 -27.20 6.05 4.68
C GLY A 98 -27.72 6.34 3.27
N ARG A 99 -28.51 7.40 3.15
CA ARG A 99 -29.07 7.86 1.88
C ARG A 99 -28.78 9.34 1.67
N LEU A 100 -28.55 9.70 0.41
CA LEU A 100 -28.27 11.08 0.02
C LEU A 100 -29.43 11.99 0.42
N THR A 101 -29.13 13.02 1.21
CA THR A 101 -30.12 14.01 1.63
C THR A 101 -30.54 14.92 0.46
N GLY A 102 -31.74 15.51 0.53
CA GLY A 102 -32.20 16.45 -0.50
C GLY A 102 -31.28 17.67 -0.67
N THR A 103 -30.58 18.11 0.38
CA THR A 103 -29.61 19.21 0.29
C THR A 103 -28.37 18.78 -0.48
N ALA A 104 -27.75 17.66 -0.10
CA ALA A 104 -26.57 17.14 -0.79
C ALA A 104 -26.89 16.76 -2.25
N ALA A 105 -28.08 16.20 -2.51
CA ALA A 105 -28.54 15.85 -3.84
C ALA A 105 -28.61 17.07 -4.76
N ARG A 106 -29.16 18.19 -4.28
CA ARG A 106 -29.22 19.44 -5.04
C ARG A 106 -27.83 20.03 -5.32
N GLU A 107 -26.97 20.04 -4.33
CA GLU A 107 -25.61 20.58 -4.48
C GLU A 107 -24.76 19.77 -5.47
N LEU A 108 -24.94 18.46 -5.51
CA LEU A 108 -24.17 17.54 -6.35
C LEU A 108 -24.84 17.25 -7.71
N GLY A 109 -26.07 17.68 -7.92
CA GLY A 109 -26.84 17.33 -9.12
C GLY A 109 -27.22 15.85 -9.19
N LEU A 110 -27.43 15.20 -8.03
CA LEU A 110 -27.77 13.79 -7.91
C LEU A 110 -29.22 13.61 -7.45
N GLN A 111 -29.71 12.37 -7.45
CA GLN A 111 -31.05 12.03 -7.00
C GLN A 111 -31.08 11.92 -5.47
N GLU A 112 -32.03 12.58 -4.81
CA GLU A 112 -32.31 12.40 -3.39
C GLU A 112 -32.66 10.95 -3.09
N GLY A 113 -32.20 10.46 -1.94
CA GLY A 113 -32.42 9.07 -1.51
C GLY A 113 -31.51 8.04 -2.18
N THR A 114 -30.56 8.46 -3.04
CA THR A 114 -29.54 7.54 -3.55
C THR A 114 -28.79 6.89 -2.38
N PRO A 115 -28.71 5.55 -2.29
CA PRO A 115 -28.07 4.88 -1.16
C PRO A 115 -26.54 5.07 -1.22
N ILE A 116 -25.92 5.25 -0.05
CA ILE A 116 -24.48 5.24 0.17
C ILE A 116 -24.15 3.87 0.73
N THR A 117 -23.41 3.03 -0.01
CA THR A 117 -23.35 1.60 0.25
C THR A 117 -21.94 1.04 0.34
N TYR A 118 -20.94 1.91 0.29
CA TYR A 118 -19.52 1.54 0.41
C TYR A 118 -18.69 2.74 0.81
N ARG A 119 -17.72 2.47 1.66
CA ARG A 119 -16.55 3.33 1.92
C ARG A 119 -15.39 2.49 2.41
N ALA A 120 -14.19 2.94 2.13
CA ALA A 120 -12.95 2.31 2.53
C ALA A 120 -11.82 3.34 2.59
N GLY A 121 -10.71 2.99 3.22
CA GLY A 121 -9.45 3.69 3.07
C GLY A 121 -8.93 3.62 1.63
N ASP A 122 -7.96 4.47 1.29
CA ASP A 122 -7.44 4.57 -0.08
C ASP A 122 -6.76 3.29 -0.55
N GLN A 123 -5.95 2.65 0.32
CA GLN A 123 -5.19 1.46 -0.07
C GLN A 123 -6.06 0.20 -0.21
N PRO A 124 -6.97 -0.13 0.74
CA PRO A 124 -7.93 -1.20 0.54
C PRO A 124 -8.83 -0.98 -0.69
N ASN A 125 -9.25 0.27 -0.95
CA ASN A 125 -10.03 0.60 -2.14
C ASN A 125 -9.22 0.45 -3.44
N ASN A 126 -7.93 0.83 -3.45
CA ASN A 126 -7.05 0.59 -4.60
C ASN A 126 -6.87 -0.92 -4.85
N ALA A 127 -6.72 -1.73 -3.81
CA ALA A 127 -6.67 -3.18 -3.93
C ALA A 127 -7.98 -3.74 -4.50
N LEU A 128 -9.13 -3.28 -4.01
CA LEU A 128 -10.44 -3.61 -4.57
C LEU A 128 -10.51 -3.24 -6.06
N SER A 129 -10.05 -2.05 -6.47
CA SER A 129 -10.10 -1.60 -7.87
C SER A 129 -9.35 -2.54 -8.82
N LEU A 130 -8.32 -3.22 -8.31
CA LEU A 130 -7.50 -4.20 -9.01
C LEU A 130 -8.01 -5.65 -8.86
N ASN A 131 -9.22 -5.84 -8.32
CA ASN A 131 -9.82 -7.15 -8.05
C ASN A 131 -8.94 -8.03 -7.15
N VAL A 132 -8.38 -7.44 -6.10
CA VAL A 132 -7.56 -8.12 -5.09
C VAL A 132 -8.40 -8.35 -3.85
N PHE A 133 -8.80 -9.60 -3.61
CA PHE A 133 -9.71 -10.03 -2.52
C PHE A 133 -9.17 -11.22 -1.74
N ASN A 134 -8.36 -12.06 -2.37
CA ASN A 134 -8.01 -13.37 -1.84
C ASN A 134 -6.61 -13.38 -1.24
N PRO A 135 -6.36 -14.23 -0.23
CA PRO A 135 -5.03 -14.40 0.33
C PRO A 135 -4.00 -14.78 -0.73
N GLY A 136 -2.84 -14.10 -0.69
CA GLY A 136 -1.76 -14.28 -1.65
C GLY A 136 -1.86 -13.40 -2.91
N GLU A 137 -2.94 -12.65 -3.08
CA GLU A 137 -3.02 -11.61 -4.12
C GLU A 137 -2.42 -10.31 -3.60
N ILE A 138 -1.69 -9.62 -4.47
CA ILE A 138 -1.01 -8.36 -4.20
C ILE A 138 -1.56 -7.28 -5.12
N ALA A 139 -1.92 -6.15 -4.56
CA ALA A 139 -2.08 -4.89 -5.30
C ALA A 139 -0.81 -4.06 -5.20
N SER A 140 -0.33 -3.51 -6.30
CA SER A 140 0.89 -2.70 -6.29
C SER A 140 0.73 -1.42 -7.10
N THR A 141 1.30 -0.34 -6.57
CA THR A 141 1.47 0.93 -7.28
C THR A 141 2.91 1.39 -7.21
N ALA A 142 3.40 2.06 -8.25
CA ALA A 142 4.77 2.53 -8.33
C ALA A 142 4.81 3.96 -8.91
N GLY A 143 4.15 4.89 -8.20
CA GLY A 143 4.15 6.32 -8.47
C GLY A 143 5.37 7.01 -7.88
N THR A 144 5.25 8.24 -7.38
CA THR A 144 6.31 8.97 -6.66
C THR A 144 6.86 8.11 -5.52
N SER A 145 5.98 7.56 -4.69
CA SER A 145 6.25 6.47 -3.77
C SER A 145 5.66 5.17 -4.30
N GLY A 146 6.13 4.04 -3.81
CA GLY A 146 5.62 2.71 -4.13
C GLY A 146 4.75 2.15 -3.02
N VAL A 147 3.81 1.31 -3.39
CA VAL A 147 2.98 0.55 -2.45
C VAL A 147 2.93 -0.91 -2.89
N VAL A 148 3.09 -1.79 -1.91
CA VAL A 148 2.74 -3.20 -2.00
C VAL A 148 1.68 -3.47 -0.94
N TYR A 149 0.54 -3.98 -1.37
CA TYR A 149 -0.59 -4.29 -0.50
C TYR A 149 -1.00 -5.74 -0.71
N GLY A 150 -0.69 -6.60 0.25
CA GLY A 150 -0.97 -8.03 0.18
C GLY A 150 -2.17 -8.43 1.04
N VAL A 151 -3.02 -9.33 0.53
CA VAL A 151 -4.13 -9.88 1.32
C VAL A 151 -3.66 -11.12 2.08
N ASN A 152 -3.88 -11.11 3.40
CA ASN A 152 -3.65 -12.25 4.30
C ASN A 152 -5.00 -12.82 4.77
N GLY A 153 -5.12 -14.14 4.83
CA GLY A 153 -6.30 -14.85 5.35
C GLY A 153 -6.24 -15.18 6.84
N GLU A 154 -5.15 -14.82 7.52
CA GLU A 154 -4.94 -15.11 8.93
C GLU A 154 -4.73 -13.81 9.72
N ILE A 155 -5.19 -13.79 10.98
CA ILE A 155 -4.93 -12.68 11.90
C ILE A 155 -3.45 -12.77 12.33
N ASN A 156 -2.61 -12.01 11.63
CA ASN A 156 -1.17 -12.00 11.81
C ASN A 156 -0.61 -10.58 11.70
N TYR A 157 0.60 -10.37 12.23
CA TYR A 157 1.30 -9.08 12.19
C TYR A 157 2.81 -9.31 12.10
N ASP A 158 3.54 -8.32 11.62
CA ASP A 158 5.00 -8.33 11.66
C ASP A 158 5.50 -7.97 13.07
N PRO A 159 6.21 -8.88 13.78
CA PRO A 159 6.70 -8.61 15.14
C PRO A 159 7.67 -7.43 15.22
N GLN A 160 8.30 -7.05 14.11
CA GLN A 160 9.23 -5.93 14.01
C GLN A 160 8.52 -4.63 13.57
N SER A 161 7.22 -4.69 13.25
CA SER A 161 6.42 -3.53 12.82
C SER A 161 6.95 -2.85 11.55
N ARG A 162 7.55 -3.61 10.64
CA ARG A 162 8.11 -3.14 9.35
C ARG A 162 7.04 -2.85 8.30
N VAL A 163 5.85 -3.42 8.47
CA VAL A 163 4.66 -3.22 7.63
C VAL A 163 3.46 -2.88 8.50
N ASN A 164 2.38 -2.37 7.90
CA ASN A 164 1.10 -2.17 8.58
C ASN A 164 0.12 -3.26 8.20
N THR A 165 -0.76 -3.64 9.12
CA THR A 165 -1.81 -4.62 8.88
C THR A 165 -3.16 -4.04 9.29
N PHE A 166 -4.15 -4.03 8.39
CA PHE A 166 -5.49 -3.49 8.59
C PHE A 166 -6.56 -4.49 8.15
N ALA A 167 -7.82 -4.27 8.51
CA ALA A 167 -8.91 -4.99 7.89
C ALA A 167 -8.99 -4.67 6.39
N HIS A 168 -9.09 -5.69 5.55
CA HIS A 168 -9.38 -5.48 4.13
C HIS A 168 -10.89 -5.29 3.91
N VAL A 169 -11.30 -4.75 2.77
CA VAL A 169 -12.71 -4.40 2.47
C VAL A 169 -13.71 -5.53 2.66
N ASN A 170 -13.30 -6.78 2.46
CA ASN A 170 -14.12 -7.98 2.65
C ASN A 170 -13.81 -8.75 3.94
N HIS A 171 -13.17 -8.10 4.93
CA HIS A 171 -12.89 -8.70 6.22
C HIS A 171 -14.16 -9.00 7.00
N THR A 172 -14.25 -10.21 7.55
CA THR A 172 -15.24 -10.58 8.55
C THR A 172 -14.59 -11.39 9.68
N ALA A 173 -15.26 -11.49 10.82
CA ALA A 173 -14.76 -12.33 11.93
C ALA A 173 -14.71 -13.82 11.57
N ALA A 174 -15.63 -14.29 10.73
CA ALA A 174 -15.71 -15.69 10.31
C ALA A 174 -14.72 -16.03 9.17
N ASP A 175 -14.38 -15.05 8.36
CA ASP A 175 -13.47 -15.19 7.22
C ASP A 175 -12.51 -13.99 7.19
N PRO A 176 -11.42 -14.04 7.96
CA PRO A 176 -10.48 -12.92 8.06
C PRO A 176 -9.84 -12.58 6.71
N ARG A 177 -9.84 -11.29 6.38
CA ARG A 177 -9.10 -10.71 5.25
C ARG A 177 -8.38 -9.47 5.76
N LEU A 178 -7.08 -9.56 5.80
CA LEU A 178 -6.22 -8.47 6.28
C LEU A 178 -5.39 -7.93 5.13
N GLY A 179 -5.34 -6.62 5.01
CA GLY A 179 -4.45 -5.94 4.09
C GLY A 179 -3.12 -5.64 4.78
N VAL A 180 -2.05 -6.24 4.30
CA VAL A 180 -0.68 -5.96 4.74
C VAL A 180 -0.07 -4.92 3.82
N LEU A 181 0.16 -3.74 4.35
CA LEU A 181 0.57 -2.54 3.63
C LEU A 181 2.05 -2.23 3.84
N LEU A 182 2.79 -2.17 2.75
CA LEU A 182 4.14 -1.63 2.68
C LEU A 182 4.15 -0.36 1.82
N CYS A 183 4.71 0.73 2.34
CA CYS A 183 5.04 1.93 1.58
C CYS A 183 6.55 2.01 1.37
N ILE A 184 6.97 2.42 0.17
CA ILE A 184 8.38 2.58 -0.24
C ILE A 184 8.53 4.00 -0.78
N ASN A 185 9.21 4.87 -0.02
CA ASN A 185 9.34 6.28 -0.36
C ASN A 185 10.24 6.50 -1.58
N GLY A 186 11.24 5.66 -1.75
CA GLY A 186 12.27 5.76 -2.80
C GLY A 186 11.89 5.06 -4.10
N THR A 187 10.75 5.36 -4.72
CA THR A 187 10.28 4.70 -5.95
C THR A 187 10.41 5.60 -7.18
N GLY A 188 9.35 6.09 -7.75
CA GLY A 188 9.35 6.92 -8.95
C GLY A 188 10.09 8.26 -8.77
N ILE A 189 10.25 8.72 -7.53
CA ILE A 189 11.08 9.89 -7.23
C ILE A 189 12.54 9.66 -7.63
N LEU A 190 13.10 8.46 -7.39
CA LEU A 190 14.44 8.09 -7.87
C LEU A 190 14.46 8.07 -9.40
N ASN A 191 13.49 7.43 -10.04
CA ASN A 191 13.43 7.38 -11.51
C ASN A 191 13.34 8.78 -12.13
N SER A 192 12.56 9.69 -11.52
CA SER A 192 12.48 11.10 -11.90
C SER A 192 13.79 11.86 -11.67
N TRP A 193 14.48 11.57 -10.56
CA TRP A 193 15.79 12.17 -10.28
C TRP A 193 16.85 11.74 -11.31
N ILE A 194 16.92 10.46 -11.65
CA ILE A 194 17.81 9.92 -12.69
C ILE A 194 17.49 10.57 -14.04
N ARG A 195 16.20 10.75 -14.39
CA ARG A 195 15.81 11.43 -15.63
C ARG A 195 16.34 12.86 -15.70
N ARG A 196 16.29 13.60 -14.60
CA ARG A 196 16.69 15.02 -14.58
C ARG A 196 18.19 15.25 -14.47
N ASN A 197 18.93 14.32 -13.86
CA ASN A 197 20.32 14.56 -13.47
C ASN A 197 21.34 13.63 -14.18
N VAL A 198 20.91 12.51 -14.74
CA VAL A 198 21.79 11.49 -15.34
C VAL A 198 21.48 11.28 -16.83
N ALA A 199 20.19 11.19 -17.16
CA ALA A 199 19.76 10.95 -18.53
C ALA A 199 19.97 12.20 -19.41
N PRO A 200 20.00 12.06 -20.77
CA PRO A 200 20.07 13.22 -21.66
C PRO A 200 18.93 14.21 -21.43
N GLU A 201 19.23 15.50 -21.59
CA GLU A 201 18.23 16.56 -21.46
C GLU A 201 17.05 16.33 -22.42
N GLY A 202 15.83 16.55 -21.91
CA GLY A 202 14.60 16.41 -22.69
C GLY A 202 14.14 14.97 -22.97
N ILE A 203 14.87 13.96 -22.49
CA ILE A 203 14.51 12.55 -22.72
C ILE A 203 13.10 12.21 -22.17
N SER A 204 12.34 11.46 -22.94
CA SER A 204 11.07 10.87 -22.50
C SER A 204 11.31 9.63 -21.61
N TYR A 205 10.33 9.27 -20.76
CA TYR A 205 10.42 8.01 -20.01
C TYR A 205 10.47 6.77 -20.92
N ALA A 206 9.80 6.81 -22.06
CA ALA A 206 9.84 5.72 -23.02
C ALA A 206 11.26 5.51 -23.61
N GLU A 207 11.98 6.58 -23.90
CA GLU A 207 13.37 6.50 -24.36
C GLU A 207 14.30 6.06 -23.22
N MET A 208 14.09 6.56 -22.03
CA MET A 208 14.81 6.14 -20.83
C MET A 208 14.67 4.63 -20.57
N ASN A 209 13.45 4.10 -20.74
CA ASN A 209 13.20 2.66 -20.65
C ASN A 209 13.93 1.87 -21.74
N ARG A 210 14.06 2.41 -22.97
CA ARG A 210 14.88 1.77 -24.02
C ARG A 210 16.37 1.72 -23.67
N PHE A 211 16.92 2.77 -23.06
CA PHE A 211 18.30 2.73 -22.56
C PHE A 211 18.45 1.63 -21.48
N ALA A 212 17.54 1.56 -20.52
CA ALA A 212 17.57 0.50 -19.51
C ALA A 212 17.52 -0.91 -20.12
N SER A 213 16.67 -1.12 -21.14
CA SER A 213 16.52 -2.42 -21.80
C SER A 213 17.75 -2.88 -22.59
N SER A 214 18.66 -1.96 -22.96
CA SER A 214 19.91 -2.30 -23.69
C SER A 214 21.02 -2.86 -22.79
N VAL A 215 20.84 -2.81 -21.48
CA VAL A 215 21.83 -3.26 -20.48
C VAL A 215 21.38 -4.62 -19.92
N PRO A 216 22.30 -5.56 -19.61
CA PRO A 216 21.95 -6.85 -19.06
C PRO A 216 21.37 -6.75 -17.64
N ILE A 217 20.68 -7.81 -17.19
CA ILE A 217 20.16 -7.96 -15.82
C ILE A 217 21.28 -7.75 -14.81
N GLY A 218 20.98 -7.04 -13.74
CA GLY A 218 21.94 -6.67 -12.69
C GLY A 218 22.89 -5.57 -13.08
N SER A 219 22.58 -4.82 -14.17
CA SER A 219 23.26 -3.57 -14.57
C SER A 219 24.79 -3.70 -14.63
N ALA A 220 25.29 -4.86 -15.10
CA ALA A 220 26.71 -5.22 -15.14
C ALA A 220 27.44 -5.08 -13.79
N GLY A 221 26.73 -5.17 -12.67
CA GLY A 221 27.27 -5.12 -11.30
C GLY A 221 26.95 -3.84 -10.52
N ILE A 222 26.33 -2.83 -11.15
CA ILE A 222 25.87 -1.65 -10.40
C ILE A 222 24.63 -2.02 -9.55
N SER A 223 24.63 -1.56 -8.30
CA SER A 223 23.46 -1.60 -7.42
C SER A 223 23.12 -0.20 -6.93
N ILE A 224 21.84 0.20 -7.03
CA ILE A 224 21.35 1.47 -6.48
C ILE A 224 20.35 1.19 -5.36
N LEU A 225 20.63 1.76 -4.17
CA LEU A 225 19.72 1.77 -3.03
C LEU A 225 18.80 2.98 -3.16
N PRO A 226 17.44 2.82 -3.26
CA PRO A 226 16.56 3.92 -3.66
C PRO A 226 16.13 4.84 -2.51
N PHE A 227 16.69 4.73 -1.31
CA PHE A 227 16.17 5.28 -0.05
C PHE A 227 16.49 6.77 0.19
N GLY A 228 16.61 7.56 -0.86
CA GLY A 228 16.93 8.99 -0.80
C GLY A 228 15.74 9.92 -0.51
N ASN A 229 14.58 9.39 -0.11
CA ASN A 229 13.35 10.18 0.15
C ASN A 229 12.86 10.03 1.60
N GLY A 230 13.77 10.03 2.56
CA GLY A 230 13.45 9.95 3.99
C GLY A 230 13.58 8.55 4.57
N ALA A 231 12.98 8.36 5.74
CA ALA A 231 13.04 7.10 6.47
C ALA A 231 12.11 6.04 5.86
N GLU A 232 12.55 4.78 5.87
CA GLU A 232 11.77 3.65 5.40
C GLU A 232 11.34 2.76 6.57
N ARG A 233 10.05 2.48 6.68
CA ARG A 233 9.52 1.64 7.77
C ARG A 233 10.12 0.23 7.73
N MET A 234 10.25 -0.36 6.54
CA MET A 234 10.83 -1.69 6.35
C MET A 234 12.32 -1.77 6.76
N LEU A 235 12.97 -0.63 6.98
CA LEU A 235 14.35 -0.50 7.46
C LEU A 235 14.38 0.05 8.91
N ASP A 236 13.43 -0.31 9.76
CA ASP A 236 13.32 0.15 11.15
C ASP A 236 13.22 1.68 11.28
N ASN A 237 12.54 2.34 10.34
CA ASN A 237 12.43 3.81 10.23
C ASN A 237 13.79 4.52 10.09
N ARG A 238 14.78 3.87 9.49
CA ARG A 238 16.08 4.49 9.20
C ARG A 238 16.02 5.30 7.91
N ALA A 239 16.75 6.40 7.89
CA ALA A 239 16.95 7.26 6.72
C ALA A 239 18.34 6.96 6.11
N THR A 240 18.50 5.78 5.48
CA THR A 240 19.77 5.29 4.95
C THR A 240 20.31 6.09 3.74
N GLY A 241 19.45 6.90 3.13
CA GLY A 241 19.81 7.65 1.93
C GLY A 241 19.90 6.81 0.66
N CYS A 242 20.23 7.47 -0.46
CA CYS A 242 20.48 6.80 -1.74
C CYS A 242 21.95 6.42 -1.84
N GLY A 243 22.22 5.16 -2.17
CA GLY A 243 23.60 4.67 -2.43
C GLY A 243 23.75 4.17 -3.86
N ILE A 244 24.87 4.49 -4.51
CA ILE A 244 25.26 3.94 -5.83
C ILE A 244 26.54 3.14 -5.62
N HIS A 245 26.49 1.83 -5.88
CA HIS A 245 27.58 0.91 -5.61
C HIS A 245 28.04 0.21 -6.88
N GLY A 246 29.33 -0.15 -6.95
CA GLY A 246 29.88 -0.99 -8.02
C GLY A 246 30.11 -0.28 -9.35
N VAL A 247 30.17 1.06 -9.39
CA VAL A 247 30.46 1.81 -10.64
C VAL A 247 31.91 1.63 -11.04
N ASP A 248 32.13 1.24 -12.30
CA ASP A 248 33.44 1.18 -12.97
C ASP A 248 33.41 2.14 -14.16
N PHE A 249 34.26 3.17 -14.13
CA PHE A 249 34.28 4.26 -15.12
C PHE A 249 34.69 3.83 -16.54
N ASN A 250 35.30 2.65 -16.69
CA ASN A 250 35.70 2.10 -17.99
C ASN A 250 34.60 1.23 -18.63
N ARG A 251 33.58 0.82 -17.87
CA ARG A 251 32.59 -0.16 -18.31
C ARG A 251 31.18 0.40 -18.33
N HIS A 252 30.86 1.34 -17.42
CA HIS A 252 29.51 1.78 -17.18
C HIS A 252 29.22 3.15 -17.75
N ASP A 253 28.05 3.31 -18.33
CA ASP A 253 27.50 4.55 -18.83
C ASP A 253 26.14 4.86 -18.19
N LYS A 254 25.50 5.94 -18.69
CA LYS A 254 24.17 6.35 -18.21
C LYS A 254 23.08 5.27 -18.34
N SER A 255 23.17 4.38 -19.36
CA SER A 255 22.19 3.31 -19.55
C SER A 255 22.22 2.31 -18.39
N HIS A 256 23.43 2.02 -17.91
CA HIS A 256 23.65 1.18 -16.74
C HIS A 256 23.08 1.81 -15.46
N LEU A 257 23.28 3.12 -15.25
CA LEU A 257 22.70 3.83 -14.10
C LEU A 257 21.16 3.88 -14.16
N ILE A 258 20.60 4.09 -15.34
CA ILE A 258 19.15 4.09 -15.57
C ILE A 258 18.57 2.71 -15.22
N ARG A 259 19.17 1.62 -15.73
CA ARG A 259 18.73 0.26 -15.40
C ARG A 259 18.90 -0.05 -13.93
N ALA A 260 20.05 0.24 -13.35
CA ALA A 260 20.34 0.00 -11.93
C ALA A 260 19.33 0.71 -11.00
N ALA A 261 18.87 1.91 -11.37
CA ALA A 261 17.85 2.62 -10.63
C ALA A 261 16.49 1.91 -10.68
N GLN A 262 16.07 1.45 -11.87
CA GLN A 262 14.82 0.70 -12.02
C GLN A 262 14.87 -0.65 -11.27
N GLU A 263 15.98 -1.39 -11.40
CA GLU A 263 16.21 -2.64 -10.67
C GLU A 263 16.26 -2.39 -9.16
N GLY A 264 16.95 -1.35 -8.70
CA GLY A 264 17.04 -0.99 -7.27
C GLY A 264 15.68 -0.67 -6.66
N ILE A 265 14.80 0.00 -7.40
CA ILE A 265 13.39 0.21 -6.99
C ILE A 265 12.67 -1.14 -6.87
N VAL A 266 12.78 -2.02 -7.87
CA VAL A 266 12.16 -3.35 -7.81
C VAL A 266 12.69 -4.18 -6.65
N PHE A 267 14.00 -4.15 -6.41
CA PHE A 267 14.60 -4.89 -5.29
C PHE A 267 14.13 -4.39 -3.93
N SER A 268 13.78 -3.10 -3.81
CA SER A 268 13.14 -2.60 -2.59
C SER A 268 11.70 -3.12 -2.43
N PHE A 269 10.95 -3.31 -3.52
CA PHE A 269 9.66 -4.01 -3.50
C PHE A 269 9.82 -5.47 -3.09
N LYS A 270 10.78 -6.19 -3.68
CA LYS A 270 11.06 -7.59 -3.32
C LYS A 270 11.47 -7.73 -1.85
N TYR A 271 12.27 -6.79 -1.32
CA TYR A 271 12.64 -6.78 0.10
C TYR A 271 11.40 -6.66 1.01
N GLY A 272 10.43 -5.82 0.64
CA GLY A 272 9.17 -5.73 1.36
C GLY A 272 8.27 -6.96 1.17
N ILE A 273 8.28 -7.55 -0.01
CA ILE A 273 7.58 -8.82 -0.30
C ILE A 273 8.18 -9.96 0.50
N ASP A 274 9.51 -10.03 0.69
CA ASP A 274 10.17 -11.01 1.58
C ASP A 274 9.57 -10.95 3.00
N ILE A 275 9.30 -9.73 3.52
CA ILE A 275 8.67 -9.55 4.84
C ILE A 275 7.23 -10.13 4.85
N MET A 276 6.48 -9.93 3.78
CA MET A 276 5.12 -10.51 3.67
C MET A 276 5.16 -12.04 3.57
N GLU A 277 6.13 -12.60 2.86
CA GLU A 277 6.37 -14.04 2.79
C GLU A 277 6.75 -14.62 4.16
N GLU A 278 7.58 -13.92 4.96
CA GLU A 278 7.87 -14.26 6.36
C GLU A 278 6.59 -14.27 7.23
N MET A 279 5.61 -13.44 6.91
CA MET A 279 4.29 -13.43 7.56
C MET A 279 3.34 -14.52 7.04
N GLY A 280 3.76 -15.36 6.12
CA GLY A 280 2.97 -16.46 5.57
C GLY A 280 2.07 -16.08 4.40
N ILE A 281 2.31 -14.95 3.73
CA ILE A 281 1.56 -14.54 2.52
C ILE A 281 2.29 -15.12 1.29
N PRO A 282 1.75 -16.16 0.63
CA PRO A 282 2.39 -16.74 -0.56
C PRO A 282 2.12 -15.84 -1.77
N VAL A 283 3.08 -15.03 -2.15
CA VAL A 283 2.93 -14.10 -3.28
C VAL A 283 2.98 -14.88 -4.60
N LYS A 284 1.84 -14.97 -5.29
CA LYS A 284 1.71 -15.67 -6.58
C LYS A 284 1.38 -14.74 -7.72
N LYS A 285 0.70 -13.63 -7.40
CA LYS A 285 0.16 -12.74 -8.40
C LYS A 285 0.20 -11.29 -7.91
N ILE A 286 0.69 -10.40 -8.76
CA ILE A 286 0.75 -8.97 -8.48
C ILE A 286 -0.11 -8.24 -9.51
N HIS A 287 -1.13 -7.57 -9.03
CA HIS A 287 -2.04 -6.75 -9.83
C HIS A 287 -1.61 -5.29 -9.73
N ALA A 288 -1.58 -4.59 -10.85
CA ALA A 288 -1.23 -3.18 -10.89
C ALA A 288 -2.00 -2.42 -11.99
N GLY A 289 -2.09 -1.11 -11.85
CA GLY A 289 -2.57 -0.24 -12.92
C GLY A 289 -1.50 -0.11 -14.02
N HIS A 290 -1.93 -0.01 -15.29
CA HIS A 290 -1.04 0.25 -16.42
C HIS A 290 -0.57 1.70 -16.43
N ALA A 291 0.26 2.07 -15.45
CA ALA A 291 0.73 3.44 -15.21
C ALA A 291 2.11 3.49 -14.57
N ASN A 292 2.73 4.67 -14.56
CA ASN A 292 3.98 4.97 -13.85
C ASN A 292 5.12 3.99 -14.18
N MET A 293 5.81 3.44 -13.14
CA MET A 293 6.92 2.50 -13.34
C MET A 293 6.50 1.20 -14.04
N PHE A 294 5.24 0.80 -13.90
CA PHE A 294 4.71 -0.39 -14.59
C PHE A 294 4.63 -0.22 -16.11
N LEU A 295 4.88 0.97 -16.67
CA LEU A 295 5.07 1.17 -18.11
C LEU A 295 6.44 0.70 -18.60
N SER A 296 7.44 0.52 -17.72
CA SER A 296 8.75 -0.02 -18.06
C SER A 296 8.71 -1.55 -18.13
N SER A 297 9.16 -2.14 -19.24
CA SER A 297 9.34 -3.60 -19.36
C SER A 297 10.42 -4.10 -18.39
N VAL A 298 11.53 -3.35 -18.23
CA VAL A 298 12.59 -3.68 -17.27
C VAL A 298 12.01 -3.79 -15.85
N PHE A 299 11.18 -2.83 -15.44
CA PHE A 299 10.55 -2.86 -14.12
C PHE A 299 9.68 -4.11 -13.92
N ARG A 300 8.78 -4.38 -14.89
CA ARG A 300 7.86 -5.53 -14.82
C ARG A 300 8.59 -6.86 -14.84
N GLU A 301 9.52 -7.02 -15.79
CA GLU A 301 10.28 -8.27 -15.95
C GLU A 301 11.18 -8.54 -14.72
N THR A 302 11.82 -7.50 -14.18
CA THR A 302 12.62 -7.62 -12.96
C THR A 302 11.73 -7.99 -11.78
N LEU A 303 10.55 -7.38 -11.63
CA LEU A 303 9.62 -7.70 -10.55
C LEU A 303 9.11 -9.14 -10.67
N ALA A 304 8.66 -9.56 -11.86
CA ALA A 304 8.23 -10.93 -12.10
C ALA A 304 9.36 -11.93 -11.83
N GLY A 305 10.57 -11.65 -12.35
CA GLY A 305 11.73 -12.55 -12.19
C GLY A 305 12.24 -12.64 -10.75
N THR A 306 12.17 -11.57 -9.94
CA THR A 306 12.64 -11.61 -8.55
C THR A 306 11.62 -12.16 -7.57
N THR A 307 10.33 -12.01 -7.86
CA THR A 307 9.24 -12.49 -6.99
C THR A 307 8.70 -13.84 -7.40
N GLU A 308 9.04 -14.32 -8.59
CA GLU A 308 8.45 -15.51 -9.22
C GLU A 308 6.91 -15.43 -9.37
N ALA A 309 6.37 -14.20 -9.32
CA ALA A 309 4.96 -13.93 -9.42
C ALA A 309 4.57 -13.43 -10.81
N THR A 310 3.38 -13.81 -11.27
CA THR A 310 2.77 -13.24 -12.48
C THR A 310 2.35 -11.80 -12.22
N ILE A 311 2.72 -10.86 -13.09
CA ILE A 311 2.27 -9.46 -13.04
C ILE A 311 1.12 -9.27 -14.01
N GLU A 312 -0.03 -8.82 -13.50
CA GLU A 312 -1.21 -8.50 -14.31
C GLU A 312 -1.48 -6.99 -14.26
N LEU A 313 -1.56 -6.35 -15.43
CA LEU A 313 -1.84 -4.92 -15.54
C LEU A 313 -3.25 -4.65 -16.04
N TYR A 314 -3.91 -3.69 -15.41
CA TYR A 314 -5.31 -3.34 -15.64
C TYR A 314 -5.48 -1.85 -15.96
N ASP A 315 -6.54 -1.53 -16.72
CA ASP A 315 -7.01 -0.15 -16.92
C ASP A 315 -8.09 0.16 -15.88
N THR A 316 -7.65 0.56 -14.70
CA THR A 316 -8.55 0.91 -13.59
C THR A 316 -7.88 1.88 -12.62
N ASP A 317 -8.68 2.53 -11.81
CA ASP A 317 -8.25 3.40 -10.72
C ASP A 317 -9.17 3.27 -9.49
N GLY A 318 -8.84 4.00 -8.43
CA GLY A 318 -9.60 3.96 -7.18
C GLY A 318 -11.06 4.41 -7.33
N SER A 319 -11.38 5.28 -8.30
CA SER A 319 -12.76 5.74 -8.51
C SER A 319 -13.65 4.66 -9.11
N VAL A 320 -13.10 3.87 -10.04
CA VAL A 320 -13.77 2.67 -10.59
C VAL A 320 -13.98 1.63 -9.49
N GLY A 321 -12.96 1.42 -8.63
CA GLY A 321 -13.06 0.54 -7.46
C GLY A 321 -14.19 0.96 -6.53
N ALA A 322 -14.24 2.25 -6.17
CA ALA A 322 -15.28 2.79 -5.29
C ALA A 322 -16.69 2.62 -5.91
N ALA A 323 -16.84 2.86 -7.20
CA ALA A 323 -18.12 2.64 -7.90
C ALA A 323 -18.55 1.17 -7.90
N LYS A 324 -17.61 0.25 -8.14
CA LYS A 324 -17.88 -1.21 -8.06
C LYS A 324 -18.20 -1.65 -6.64
N GLY A 325 -17.46 -1.16 -5.63
CA GLY A 325 -17.73 -1.39 -4.21
C GLY A 325 -19.13 -0.91 -3.83
N ALA A 326 -19.52 0.28 -4.24
CA ALA A 326 -20.87 0.80 -4.03
C ALA A 326 -21.95 -0.06 -4.72
N GLY A 327 -21.68 -0.54 -5.94
CA GLY A 327 -22.56 -1.47 -6.65
C GLY A 327 -22.73 -2.82 -5.94
N MET A 328 -21.67 -3.32 -5.32
CA MET A 328 -21.72 -4.54 -4.49
C MET A 328 -22.55 -4.31 -3.23
N GLY A 329 -22.30 -3.22 -2.51
CA GLY A 329 -23.06 -2.88 -1.29
C GLY A 329 -24.54 -2.56 -1.56
N ALA A 330 -24.87 -2.09 -2.75
CA ALA A 330 -26.25 -1.85 -3.21
C ALA A 330 -26.95 -3.11 -3.75
N GLY A 331 -26.24 -4.27 -3.84
CA GLY A 331 -26.78 -5.49 -4.43
C GLY A 331 -26.97 -5.44 -5.95
N ILE A 332 -26.35 -4.50 -6.64
CA ILE A 332 -26.33 -4.44 -8.12
C ILE A 332 -25.53 -5.61 -8.67
N TYR A 333 -24.41 -5.95 -7.99
CA TYR A 333 -23.59 -7.13 -8.28
C TYR A 333 -23.79 -8.16 -7.16
N LYS A 334 -23.93 -9.43 -7.53
CA LYS A 334 -24.15 -10.52 -6.58
C LYS A 334 -22.90 -10.88 -5.80
N ASN A 335 -21.74 -10.68 -6.40
CA ASN A 335 -20.42 -10.98 -5.85
C ASN A 335 -19.35 -10.16 -6.56
N HIS A 336 -18.10 -10.29 -6.11
CA HIS A 336 -16.99 -9.56 -6.70
C HIS A 336 -16.63 -10.07 -8.11
N GLU A 337 -16.84 -11.35 -8.42
CA GLU A 337 -16.61 -11.88 -9.77
C GLU A 337 -17.50 -11.18 -10.81
N GLU A 338 -18.78 -10.97 -10.47
CA GLU A 338 -19.70 -10.24 -11.35
C GLU A 338 -19.29 -8.76 -11.47
N ALA A 339 -18.92 -8.12 -10.35
CA ALA A 339 -18.51 -6.71 -10.34
C ALA A 339 -17.27 -6.45 -11.21
N PHE A 340 -16.35 -7.41 -11.26
CA PHE A 340 -15.08 -7.30 -11.97
C PHE A 340 -15.03 -8.09 -13.30
N ALA A 341 -16.15 -8.67 -13.75
CA ALA A 341 -16.21 -9.42 -15.03
C ALA A 341 -15.81 -8.58 -16.26
N THR A 342 -15.93 -7.26 -16.19
CA THR A 342 -15.55 -6.32 -17.27
C THR A 342 -14.18 -5.69 -17.06
N LEU A 343 -13.40 -6.13 -16.08
CA LEU A 343 -12.05 -5.62 -15.84
C LEU A 343 -11.06 -6.32 -16.78
N ASP A 344 -10.66 -5.62 -17.84
CA ASP A 344 -9.77 -6.18 -18.86
C ASP A 344 -8.30 -6.15 -18.41
N LYS A 345 -7.63 -7.28 -18.60
CA LYS A 345 -6.18 -7.37 -18.46
C LYS A 345 -5.49 -6.81 -19.70
N LEU A 346 -4.75 -5.73 -19.57
CA LEU A 346 -4.01 -5.11 -20.67
C LEU A 346 -2.69 -5.81 -20.97
N THR A 347 -2.04 -6.34 -19.92
CA THR A 347 -0.72 -6.97 -20.04
C THR A 347 -0.58 -8.03 -18.96
N VAL A 348 0.01 -9.17 -19.33
CA VAL A 348 0.44 -10.21 -18.39
C VAL A 348 1.93 -10.44 -18.61
N VAL A 349 2.69 -10.46 -17.52
CA VAL A 349 4.14 -10.75 -17.54
C VAL A 349 4.39 -11.93 -16.61
N GLU A 350 4.79 -13.03 -17.23
CA GLU A 350 5.16 -14.25 -16.51
C GLU A 350 6.66 -14.20 -16.15
N PRO A 351 7.07 -14.81 -15.01
CA PRO A 351 8.48 -14.97 -14.71
C PRO A 351 9.18 -15.84 -15.77
N ASP A 352 10.35 -15.38 -16.23
CA ASP A 352 11.19 -16.12 -17.19
C ASP A 352 12.15 -17.05 -16.43
N ALA A 353 11.84 -18.34 -16.41
CA ALA A 353 12.64 -19.34 -15.72
C ALA A 353 14.10 -19.41 -16.25
N GLY A 354 14.34 -19.04 -17.52
CA GLY A 354 15.68 -18.99 -18.09
C GLY A 354 16.56 -17.88 -17.54
N LYS A 355 15.97 -16.84 -16.93
CA LYS A 355 16.65 -15.68 -16.36
C LYS A 355 16.60 -15.64 -14.83
N GLN A 356 15.97 -16.60 -14.20
CA GLN A 356 15.74 -16.61 -12.75
C GLN A 356 17.03 -16.45 -11.95
N GLN A 357 18.09 -17.14 -12.32
CA GLN A 357 19.38 -17.07 -11.62
C GLN A 357 20.00 -15.67 -11.70
N GLU A 358 19.89 -14.99 -12.86
CA GLU A 358 20.44 -13.64 -13.05
C GLU A 358 19.72 -12.62 -12.12
N TYR A 359 18.38 -12.71 -12.00
CA TYR A 359 17.62 -11.87 -11.08
C TYR A 359 17.95 -12.17 -9.62
N THR A 360 18.07 -13.44 -9.26
CA THR A 360 18.44 -13.86 -7.89
C THR A 360 19.82 -13.32 -7.50
N ASP A 361 20.80 -13.45 -8.39
CA ASP A 361 22.16 -12.96 -8.14
C ASP A 361 22.20 -11.42 -8.03
N ALA A 362 21.44 -10.73 -8.88
CA ALA A 362 21.34 -9.28 -8.84
C ALA A 362 20.70 -8.78 -7.54
N TYR A 363 19.61 -9.41 -7.10
CA TYR A 363 18.96 -9.10 -5.83
C TYR A 363 19.87 -9.39 -4.63
N ALA A 364 20.58 -10.51 -4.63
CA ALA A 364 21.53 -10.87 -3.58
C ALA A 364 22.65 -9.81 -3.42
N ARG A 365 23.22 -9.34 -4.52
CA ARG A 365 24.20 -8.24 -4.50
C ARG A 365 23.62 -6.95 -3.94
N TRP A 366 22.40 -6.59 -4.36
CA TRP A 366 21.70 -5.41 -3.85
C TRP A 366 21.44 -5.52 -2.32
N LYS A 367 20.97 -6.69 -1.84
CA LYS A 367 20.80 -6.94 -0.39
C LYS A 367 22.11 -6.81 0.38
N GLN A 368 23.22 -7.24 -0.19
CA GLN A 368 24.54 -7.08 0.44
C GLN A 368 24.91 -5.60 0.59
N CYS A 369 24.68 -4.78 -0.46
CA CYS A 369 24.90 -3.32 -0.39
C CYS A 369 24.01 -2.68 0.68
N LEU A 370 22.73 -3.07 0.76
CA LEU A 370 21.81 -2.56 1.78
C LEU A 370 22.31 -2.91 3.19
N THR A 371 22.69 -4.17 3.43
CA THR A 371 23.19 -4.61 4.73
C THR A 371 24.43 -3.83 5.16
N GLN A 372 25.37 -3.61 4.26
CA GLN A 372 26.59 -2.82 4.53
C GLN A 372 26.24 -1.36 4.87
N SER A 373 25.34 -0.73 4.09
CA SER A 373 24.90 0.65 4.38
C SER A 373 24.24 0.79 5.75
N MET A 374 23.41 -0.18 6.15
CA MET A 374 22.75 -0.18 7.46
C MET A 374 23.74 -0.37 8.62
N GLN A 375 24.82 -1.15 8.45
CA GLN A 375 25.85 -1.33 9.46
C GLN A 375 26.68 -0.07 9.69
N THR A 376 27.11 0.60 8.61
CA THR A 376 27.89 1.83 8.68
C THR A 376 27.16 2.96 9.42
N GLU A 377 25.82 3.05 9.28
CA GLU A 377 25.03 4.03 10.03
C GLU A 377 24.97 3.75 11.53
N THR A 378 25.01 2.48 11.91
CA THR A 378 24.96 2.09 13.33
C THR A 378 26.28 2.41 14.05
N GLU A 379 27.39 2.36 13.34
CA GLU A 379 28.74 2.67 13.88
C GLU A 379 28.99 4.20 13.99
N ASN A 380 28.25 5.02 13.23
CA ASN A 380 28.39 6.48 13.21
C ASN A 380 27.42 7.22 14.17
N LYS A 381 26.58 6.50 14.90
CA LYS A 381 25.69 7.03 15.95
C LYS A 381 26.19 6.64 17.33
#